data_8f2845ab470e019b3015d176d73fff6d
#
_entry.id   8f2845ab470e019b3015d176d73fff6d
#
_cell.length_a   1.000
_cell.length_b   1.000
_cell.length_c   1.000
_cell.angle_alpha   90.00
_cell.angle_beta   90.00
_cell.angle_gamma   90.00
#
_symmetry.space_group_name_H-M   'P 1'
#
loop_
_entity.id
_entity.type
_entity.pdbx_description
1 polymer ?
#
loop_
_entity_poly.entity_id
_entity_poly.type
_entity_poly.pdbx_seq_one_letter_code
_entity_poly.pdbx_strand_id
1 'polypeptide(L)'
;MQAKIYLDVQFLTEWVLNLCVVLLTARIVGTGVRFARAALAAAAGALAHVALLAARVLSGWHFCGGAMPVLGWLLIPVMTGIAFPGKRGRHRSLADRLQLWITFAAAAFLLSGLLQALHPFWQRMFFRFWLAVFAAYAVLQAGCKLFAAAKHRQMDLCPVRLYIGDTQWRVMALRDTGNRLQDPWLHRPVSILEEGALPFSVEELLGKSLAETLKFHMIPYSSVGCPS
;
A
#
# COMPACT_ATOMS: atom_id res chain seq x y z
N MET A 1 27.89 33.60 -16.21
CA MET A 1 27.97 32.18 -16.71
C MET A 1 26.56 31.75 -17.10
N GLN A 2 26.29 31.48 -18.39
CA GLN A 2 25.04 30.91 -18.81
C GLN A 2 25.07 29.42 -18.51
N ALA A 3 24.24 28.96 -17.58
CA ALA A 3 24.10 27.54 -17.30
C ALA A 3 23.37 26.88 -18.48
N LYS A 4 24.04 25.94 -19.16
CA LYS A 4 23.40 25.11 -20.19
C LYS A 4 22.51 24.08 -19.51
N ILE A 5 21.21 24.13 -19.78
CA ILE A 5 20.23 23.13 -19.28
C ILE A 5 20.03 22.10 -20.39
N TYR A 6 20.36 20.86 -20.08
CA TYR A 6 20.12 19.72 -20.97
C TYR A 6 18.74 19.14 -20.65
N LEU A 7 17.74 19.44 -21.48
CA LEU A 7 16.34 19.03 -21.26
C LEU A 7 16.14 17.52 -21.33
N ASP A 8 16.93 16.81 -22.11
CA ASP A 8 16.94 15.35 -22.22
C ASP A 8 17.40 14.68 -20.93
N VAL A 9 18.49 15.17 -20.35
CA VAL A 9 18.99 14.70 -19.04
C VAL A 9 17.99 15.00 -17.95
N GLN A 10 17.41 16.20 -17.96
CA GLN A 10 16.40 16.57 -16.97
C GLN A 10 15.15 15.68 -17.08
N PHE A 11 14.67 15.43 -18.32
CA PHE A 11 13.56 14.52 -18.54
C PHE A 11 13.84 13.11 -18.01
N LEU A 12 14.99 12.55 -18.32
CA LEU A 12 15.37 11.19 -17.89
C LEU A 12 15.44 11.11 -16.36
N THR A 13 16.03 12.12 -15.74
CA THR A 13 16.16 12.20 -14.28
C THR A 13 14.78 12.24 -13.61
N GLU A 14 13.92 13.15 -14.04
CA GLU A 14 12.55 13.29 -13.54
C GLU A 14 11.72 12.02 -13.78
N TRP A 15 11.88 11.41 -14.96
CA TRP A 15 11.16 10.16 -15.28
C TRP A 15 11.51 9.04 -14.31
N VAL A 16 12.79 8.81 -14.04
CA VAL A 16 13.23 7.75 -13.11
C VAL A 16 12.79 8.07 -11.69
N LEU A 17 12.92 9.31 -11.22
CA LEU A 17 12.49 9.71 -9.89
C LEU A 17 10.98 9.54 -9.72
N ASN A 18 10.19 10.00 -10.68
CA ASN A 18 8.74 9.84 -10.68
C ASN A 18 8.33 8.36 -10.71
N LEU A 19 9.05 7.52 -11.49
CA LEU A 19 8.81 6.08 -11.52
C LEU A 19 9.06 5.44 -10.15
N CYS A 20 10.15 5.81 -9.47
CA CYS A 20 10.44 5.36 -8.11
C CYS A 20 9.32 5.74 -7.14
N VAL A 21 8.81 6.99 -7.22
CA VAL A 21 7.71 7.46 -6.37
C VAL A 21 6.42 6.68 -6.63
N VAL A 22 6.04 6.45 -7.91
CA VAL A 22 4.84 5.67 -8.27
C VAL A 22 4.94 4.25 -7.74
N LEU A 23 6.09 3.58 -7.92
CA LEU A 23 6.31 2.21 -7.46
C LEU A 23 6.32 2.13 -5.92
N LEU A 24 6.91 3.12 -5.25
CA LEU A 24 6.88 3.20 -3.78
C LEU A 24 5.46 3.41 -3.25
N THR A 25 4.69 4.30 -3.89
CA THR A 25 3.27 4.52 -3.58
C THR A 25 2.47 3.22 -3.73
N ALA A 26 2.66 2.48 -4.83
CA ALA A 26 2.01 1.19 -5.05
C ALA A 26 2.30 0.20 -3.92
N ARG A 27 3.55 0.20 -3.45
CA ARG A 27 4.00 -0.67 -2.35
C ARG A 27 3.35 -0.30 -1.02
N ILE A 28 3.30 1.00 -0.69
CA ILE A 28 2.73 1.50 0.57
C ILE A 28 1.21 1.23 0.62
N VAL A 29 0.52 1.49 -0.49
CA VAL A 29 -0.95 1.28 -0.59
C VAL A 29 -1.31 -0.21 -0.72
N GLY A 30 -0.33 -1.09 -1.01
CA GLY A 30 -0.57 -2.53 -1.21
C GLY A 30 -1.33 -2.85 -2.50
N THR A 31 -1.31 -1.95 -3.49
CA THR A 31 -1.98 -2.14 -4.78
C THR A 31 -0.99 -2.52 -5.86
N GLY A 32 -1.30 -3.58 -6.63
CA GLY A 32 -0.50 -3.92 -7.81
C GLY A 32 -0.64 -2.83 -8.89
N VAL A 33 0.48 -2.35 -9.41
CA VAL A 33 0.55 -1.48 -10.58
C VAL A 33 1.28 -2.20 -11.72
N ARG A 34 0.74 -2.11 -12.94
CA ARG A 34 1.46 -2.61 -14.12
C ARG A 34 2.62 -1.66 -14.42
N PHE A 35 3.82 -2.22 -14.61
CA PHE A 35 5.04 -1.43 -14.87
C PHE A 35 4.85 -0.42 -16.02
N ALA A 36 4.22 -0.83 -17.13
CA ALA A 36 3.95 0.07 -18.24
C ALA A 36 3.12 1.30 -17.87
N ARG A 37 2.10 1.15 -16.99
CA ARG A 37 1.31 2.28 -16.50
C ARG A 37 2.09 3.17 -15.54
N ALA A 38 2.92 2.58 -14.69
CA ALA A 38 3.80 3.34 -13.82
C ALA A 38 4.80 4.17 -14.65
N ALA A 39 5.40 3.57 -15.68
CA ALA A 39 6.30 4.24 -16.60
C ALA A 39 5.64 5.37 -17.38
N LEU A 40 4.40 5.16 -17.86
CA LEU A 40 3.61 6.20 -18.55
C LEU A 40 3.24 7.35 -17.60
N ALA A 41 2.81 7.06 -16.39
CA ALA A 41 2.50 8.08 -15.39
C ALA A 41 3.74 8.91 -15.04
N ALA A 42 4.87 8.26 -14.86
CA ALA A 42 6.16 8.91 -14.60
C ALA A 42 6.60 9.79 -15.78
N ALA A 43 6.42 9.30 -17.03
CA ALA A 43 6.74 10.05 -18.24
C ALA A 43 5.85 11.30 -18.39
N ALA A 44 4.55 11.18 -18.11
CA ALA A 44 3.63 12.32 -18.13
C ALA A 44 4.04 13.40 -17.11
N GLY A 45 4.44 13.00 -15.89
CA GLY A 45 4.95 13.93 -14.88
C GLY A 45 6.26 14.61 -15.31
N ALA A 46 7.20 13.84 -15.85
CA ALA A 46 8.49 14.35 -16.35
C ALA A 46 8.33 15.30 -17.53
N LEU A 47 7.46 14.97 -18.51
CA LEU A 47 7.15 15.82 -19.65
C LEU A 47 6.53 17.15 -19.20
N ALA A 48 5.57 17.10 -18.29
CA ALA A 48 4.94 18.31 -17.77
C ALA A 48 5.97 19.21 -17.05
N HIS A 49 6.85 18.63 -16.24
CA HIS A 49 7.91 19.36 -15.54
C HIS A 49 8.89 20.03 -16.53
N VAL A 50 9.37 19.25 -17.53
CA VAL A 50 10.30 19.77 -18.56
C VAL A 50 9.64 20.84 -19.41
N ALA A 51 8.34 20.67 -19.78
CA ALA A 51 7.60 21.67 -20.53
C ALA A 51 7.46 22.98 -19.75
N LEU A 52 7.17 22.91 -18.44
CA LEU A 52 7.12 24.08 -17.57
C LEU A 52 8.50 24.76 -17.44
N LEU A 53 9.56 23.98 -17.33
CA LEU A 53 10.93 24.50 -17.29
C LEU A 53 11.30 25.20 -18.59
N ALA A 54 10.99 24.56 -19.73
CA ALA A 54 11.24 25.14 -21.06
C ALA A 54 10.42 26.44 -21.28
N ALA A 55 9.13 26.43 -20.91
CA ALA A 55 8.28 27.63 -20.98
C ALA A 55 8.85 28.77 -20.14
N ARG A 56 9.36 28.49 -18.95
CA ARG A 56 9.99 29.49 -18.09
C ARG A 56 11.24 30.09 -18.74
N VAL A 57 12.08 29.27 -19.36
CA VAL A 57 13.32 29.70 -20.02
C VAL A 57 13.03 30.52 -21.28
N LEU A 58 12.05 30.10 -22.10
CA LEU A 58 11.74 30.71 -23.38
C LEU A 58 10.93 32.02 -23.23
N SER A 59 9.99 32.06 -22.28
CA SER A 59 9.09 33.20 -22.15
C SER A 59 9.66 34.34 -21.28
N GLY A 60 10.81 34.13 -20.64
CA GLY A 60 11.34 35.08 -19.65
C GLY A 60 10.37 35.32 -18.48
N TRP A 61 9.36 34.52 -18.35
CA TRP A 61 8.29 34.66 -17.37
C TRP A 61 8.85 34.47 -15.96
N HIS A 62 9.08 35.56 -15.30
CA HIS A 62 9.32 35.58 -13.87
C HIS A 62 8.00 35.31 -13.13
N PHE A 63 7.46 34.09 -13.28
CA PHE A 63 6.38 33.66 -12.40
C PHE A 63 6.88 33.81 -10.96
N CYS A 64 6.13 34.55 -10.14
CA CYS A 64 6.38 34.62 -8.70
C CYS A 64 6.74 33.24 -8.17
N GLY A 65 7.86 33.11 -7.46
CA GLY A 65 8.48 31.83 -7.05
C GLY A 65 7.56 30.82 -6.35
N GLY A 66 6.31 31.19 -6.02
CA GLY A 66 5.30 30.31 -5.42
C GLY A 66 4.43 29.52 -6.40
N ALA A 67 4.36 29.87 -7.69
CA ALA A 67 3.45 29.18 -8.63
C ALA A 67 3.98 27.82 -9.10
N MET A 68 5.29 27.65 -9.20
CA MET A 68 5.91 26.39 -9.62
C MET A 68 5.63 25.20 -8.69
N PRO A 69 5.77 25.31 -7.37
CA PRO A 69 5.39 24.21 -6.49
C PRO A 69 3.90 23.87 -6.58
N VAL A 70 3.02 24.89 -6.72
CA VAL A 70 1.58 24.65 -6.86
C VAL A 70 1.24 23.83 -8.12
N LEU A 71 1.87 24.15 -9.26
CA LEU A 71 1.69 23.35 -10.49
C LEU A 71 2.18 21.90 -10.30
N GLY A 72 3.29 21.68 -9.57
CA GLY A 72 3.77 20.36 -9.22
C GLY A 72 2.72 19.54 -8.47
N TRP A 73 1.99 20.14 -7.54
CA TRP A 73 0.91 19.46 -6.81
C TRP A 73 -0.26 19.05 -7.72
N LEU A 74 -0.55 19.82 -8.77
CA LEU A 74 -1.59 19.45 -9.75
C LEU A 74 -1.24 18.24 -10.61
N LEU A 75 0.03 17.87 -10.70
CA LEU A 75 0.46 16.65 -11.40
C LEU A 75 0.16 15.39 -10.62
N ILE A 76 0.03 15.44 -9.29
CA ILE A 76 -0.26 14.26 -8.45
C ILE A 76 -1.55 13.56 -8.86
N PRO A 77 -2.72 14.26 -9.01
CA PRO A 77 -3.94 13.64 -9.50
C PRO A 77 -3.78 12.98 -10.87
N VAL A 78 -3.08 13.64 -11.78
CA VAL A 78 -2.86 13.14 -13.15
C VAL A 78 -2.02 11.85 -13.11
N MET A 79 -0.87 11.89 -12.47
CA MET A 79 0.02 10.73 -12.38
C MET A 79 -0.63 9.54 -11.67
N THR A 80 -1.32 9.80 -10.55
CA THR A 80 -2.02 8.76 -9.80
C THR A 80 -3.22 8.22 -10.56
N GLY A 81 -3.91 9.03 -11.36
CA GLY A 81 -4.99 8.61 -12.24
C GLY A 81 -4.53 7.65 -13.34
N ILE A 82 -3.37 7.91 -13.96
CA ILE A 82 -2.75 7.05 -14.98
C ILE A 82 -2.23 5.75 -14.35
N ALA A 83 -1.49 5.86 -13.24
CA ALA A 83 -0.86 4.71 -12.59
C ALA A 83 -1.88 3.76 -11.96
N PHE A 84 -2.89 4.30 -11.29
CA PHE A 84 -3.86 3.55 -10.49
C PHE A 84 -5.30 3.77 -10.98
N PRO A 85 -5.66 3.33 -12.17
CA PRO A 85 -7.04 3.44 -12.64
C PRO A 85 -7.97 2.66 -11.72
N GLY A 86 -9.17 3.18 -11.48
CA GLY A 86 -10.22 2.48 -10.74
C GLY A 86 -10.52 1.12 -11.38
N LYS A 87 -10.95 0.15 -10.57
CA LYS A 87 -11.48 -1.12 -11.13
C LYS A 87 -12.70 -0.80 -11.99
N ARG A 88 -12.80 -1.45 -13.16
CA ARG A 88 -13.91 -1.28 -14.10
C ARG A 88 -15.24 -1.45 -13.37
N GLY A 89 -16.06 -0.40 -13.33
CA GLY A 89 -17.39 -0.41 -12.67
C GLY A 89 -17.42 0.04 -11.19
N ARG A 90 -16.29 0.35 -10.55
CA ARG A 90 -16.27 0.86 -9.18
C ARG A 90 -15.54 2.19 -9.13
N HIS A 91 -16.28 3.29 -8.98
CA HIS A 91 -15.69 4.60 -8.72
C HIS A 91 -14.96 4.56 -7.36
N ARG A 92 -13.69 4.94 -7.35
CA ARG A 92 -12.97 5.18 -6.08
C ARG A 92 -13.66 6.31 -5.34
N SER A 93 -13.89 6.14 -4.05
CA SER A 93 -14.41 7.20 -3.21
C SER A 93 -13.43 8.39 -3.17
N LEU A 94 -13.91 9.58 -2.83
CA LEU A 94 -13.04 10.74 -2.63
C LEU A 94 -11.98 10.46 -1.56
N ALA A 95 -12.35 9.74 -0.50
CA ALA A 95 -11.43 9.34 0.56
C ALA A 95 -10.28 8.47 0.02
N ASP A 96 -10.57 7.48 -0.85
CA ASP A 96 -9.55 6.62 -1.46
C ASP A 96 -8.59 7.42 -2.35
N ARG A 97 -9.10 8.42 -3.07
CA ARG A 97 -8.27 9.30 -3.91
C ARG A 97 -7.37 10.18 -3.06
N LEU A 98 -7.91 10.80 -2.02
CA LEU A 98 -7.15 11.63 -1.08
C LEU A 98 -6.05 10.81 -0.39
N GLN A 99 -6.37 9.62 0.09
CA GLN A 99 -5.38 8.72 0.67
C GLN A 99 -4.25 8.41 -0.31
N LEU A 100 -4.58 8.15 -1.59
CA LEU A 100 -3.60 7.88 -2.64
C LEU A 100 -2.71 9.10 -2.90
N TRP A 101 -3.27 10.31 -2.97
CA TRP A 101 -2.52 11.55 -3.19
C TRP A 101 -1.61 11.86 -2.01
N ILE A 102 -2.10 11.72 -0.77
CA ILE A 102 -1.29 11.90 0.45
C ILE A 102 -0.14 10.90 0.46
N THR A 103 -0.42 9.62 0.14
CA THR A 103 0.61 8.58 0.09
C THR A 103 1.65 8.86 -0.99
N PHE A 104 1.22 9.34 -2.16
CA PHE A 104 2.12 9.75 -3.24
C PHE A 104 3.03 10.91 -2.80
N ALA A 105 2.45 11.95 -2.21
CA ALA A 105 3.19 13.08 -1.69
C ALA A 105 4.19 12.64 -0.60
N ALA A 106 3.76 11.80 0.35
CA ALA A 106 4.64 11.27 1.38
C ALA A 106 5.79 10.46 0.79
N ALA A 107 5.54 9.62 -0.22
CA ALA A 107 6.57 8.85 -0.91
C ALA A 107 7.59 9.78 -1.62
N ALA A 108 7.10 10.86 -2.27
CA ALA A 108 7.95 11.85 -2.90
C ALA A 108 8.83 12.59 -1.89
N PHE A 109 8.27 13.01 -0.75
CA PHE A 109 9.03 13.66 0.32
C PHE A 109 10.07 12.72 0.94
N LEU A 110 9.73 11.46 1.19
CA LEU A 110 10.67 10.47 1.73
C LEU A 110 11.85 10.23 0.77
N LEU A 111 11.56 10.05 -0.52
CA LEU A 111 12.61 9.84 -1.53
C LEU A 111 13.48 11.10 -1.66
N SER A 112 12.87 12.27 -1.76
CA SER A 112 13.59 13.55 -1.86
C SER A 112 14.43 13.83 -0.61
N GLY A 113 13.88 13.62 0.60
CA GLY A 113 14.60 13.78 1.85
C GLY A 113 15.82 12.87 1.97
N LEU A 114 15.65 11.59 1.56
CA LEU A 114 16.76 10.64 1.57
C LEU A 114 17.84 10.99 0.54
N LEU A 115 17.45 11.43 -0.66
CA LEU A 115 18.38 11.92 -1.67
C LEU A 115 19.12 13.19 -1.19
N GLN A 116 18.42 14.08 -0.51
CA GLN A 116 19.03 15.26 0.07
C GLN A 116 20.05 14.90 1.17
N ALA A 117 19.74 13.93 2.01
CA ALA A 117 20.67 13.41 3.00
C ALA A 117 21.93 12.77 2.38
N LEU A 118 21.76 12.15 1.21
CA LEU A 118 22.86 11.55 0.45
C LEU A 118 23.57 12.56 -0.46
N HIS A 119 23.13 13.83 -0.51
CA HIS A 119 23.69 14.87 -1.36
C HIS A 119 25.22 15.02 -1.28
N PRO A 120 25.87 15.00 -0.11
CA PRO A 120 27.32 15.08 -0.03
C PRO A 120 28.07 13.97 -0.79
N PHE A 121 27.40 12.83 -0.95
CA PHE A 121 27.99 11.63 -1.57
C PHE A 121 28.07 11.72 -3.10
N TRP A 122 27.09 12.36 -3.77
CA TRP A 122 26.97 12.37 -5.22
C TRP A 122 27.33 13.69 -5.91
N GLN A 123 27.64 14.76 -5.14
CA GLN A 123 27.97 16.09 -5.67
C GLN A 123 29.07 16.11 -6.75
N ARG A 124 29.99 15.15 -6.74
CA ARG A 124 31.20 15.19 -7.59
C ARG A 124 31.11 14.34 -8.86
N MET A 125 30.15 13.45 -8.96
CA MET A 125 30.06 12.51 -10.11
C MET A 125 28.62 12.15 -10.43
N PHE A 126 28.22 12.31 -11.69
CA PHE A 126 26.89 11.96 -12.20
C PHE A 126 26.51 10.50 -11.94
N PHE A 127 27.44 9.56 -12.05
CA PHE A 127 27.21 8.14 -11.77
C PHE A 127 26.80 7.88 -10.30
N ARG A 128 27.38 8.63 -9.35
CA ARG A 128 27.05 8.52 -7.93
C ARG A 128 25.63 8.99 -7.62
N PHE A 129 25.09 9.92 -8.38
CA PHE A 129 23.69 10.33 -8.27
C PHE A 129 22.75 9.15 -8.53
N TRP A 130 22.95 8.42 -9.63
CA TRP A 130 22.13 7.25 -9.94
C TRP A 130 22.28 6.14 -8.90
N LEU A 131 23.47 5.90 -8.40
CA LEU A 131 23.70 4.96 -7.30
C LEU A 131 22.94 5.39 -6.05
N ALA A 132 22.93 6.68 -5.71
CA ALA A 132 22.18 7.22 -4.58
C ALA A 132 20.66 7.05 -4.79
N VAL A 133 20.12 7.27 -5.99
CA VAL A 133 18.72 7.06 -6.32
C VAL A 133 18.32 5.60 -6.11
N PHE A 134 19.08 4.66 -6.65
CA PHE A 134 18.79 3.22 -6.48
C PHE A 134 18.95 2.77 -5.03
N ALA A 135 19.97 3.24 -4.33
CA ALA A 135 20.17 2.96 -2.91
C ALA A 135 19.01 3.49 -2.06
N ALA A 136 18.63 4.75 -2.26
CA ALA A 136 17.50 5.37 -1.56
C ALA A 136 16.19 4.60 -1.81
N TYR A 137 15.92 4.25 -3.06
CA TYR A 137 14.75 3.46 -3.41
C TYR A 137 14.77 2.06 -2.76
N ALA A 138 15.90 1.37 -2.76
CA ALA A 138 16.06 0.05 -2.14
C ALA A 138 15.84 0.11 -0.62
N VAL A 139 16.40 1.12 0.05
CA VAL A 139 16.20 1.35 1.50
C VAL A 139 14.73 1.57 1.82
N LEU A 140 14.04 2.43 1.07
CA LEU A 140 12.62 2.69 1.28
C LEU A 140 11.77 1.44 1.01
N GLN A 141 12.08 0.67 -0.03
CA GLN A 141 11.41 -0.61 -0.31
C GLN A 141 11.62 -1.63 0.81
N ALA A 142 12.82 -1.75 1.35
CA ALA A 142 13.12 -2.62 2.48
C ALA A 142 12.35 -2.16 3.74
N GLY A 143 12.35 -0.86 4.03
CA GLY A 143 11.58 -0.28 5.13
C GLY A 143 10.09 -0.58 5.03
N CYS A 144 9.49 -0.42 3.85
CA CYS A 144 8.09 -0.78 3.62
C CYS A 144 7.80 -2.28 3.85
N LYS A 145 8.73 -3.16 3.44
CA LYS A 145 8.59 -4.61 3.68
C LYS A 145 8.66 -4.92 5.17
N LEU A 146 9.63 -4.36 5.88
CA LEU A 146 9.78 -4.55 7.32
C LEU A 146 8.56 -4.03 8.09
N PHE A 147 8.07 -2.84 7.73
CA PHE A 147 6.87 -2.27 8.33
C PHE A 147 5.63 -3.14 8.09
N ALA A 148 5.44 -3.62 6.85
CA ALA A 148 4.34 -4.53 6.53
C ALA A 148 4.45 -5.84 7.31
N ALA A 149 5.65 -6.42 7.44
CA ALA A 149 5.88 -7.63 8.21
C ALA A 149 5.65 -7.42 9.71
N ALA A 150 6.09 -6.29 10.27
CA ALA A 150 5.85 -5.92 11.66
C ALA A 150 4.34 -5.72 11.93
N LYS A 151 3.65 -5.05 11.02
CA LYS A 151 2.20 -4.86 11.10
C LYS A 151 1.45 -6.20 11.06
N HIS A 152 1.83 -7.12 10.18
CA HIS A 152 1.25 -8.46 10.14
C HIS A 152 1.48 -9.26 11.43
N ARG A 153 2.62 -9.08 12.10
CA ARG A 153 2.89 -9.74 13.38
C ARG A 153 2.08 -9.15 14.55
N GLN A 154 1.71 -7.88 14.48
CA GLN A 154 0.87 -7.21 15.48
C GLN A 154 -0.62 -7.39 15.24
N MET A 155 -1.01 -7.79 14.03
CA MET A 155 -2.40 -8.06 13.74
C MET A 155 -2.73 -9.43 14.34
N ASP A 156 -3.65 -9.41 15.28
CA ASP A 156 -4.76 -10.30 15.30
C ASP A 156 -4.73 -11.44 16.33
N LEU A 157 -3.73 -11.53 17.23
CA LEU A 157 -3.88 -12.41 18.38
C LEU A 157 -4.54 -11.64 19.53
N CYS A 158 -5.78 -11.98 19.84
CA CYS A 158 -6.49 -11.42 20.99
C CYS A 158 -6.92 -12.54 21.95
N PRO A 159 -6.81 -12.33 23.27
CA PRO A 159 -7.35 -13.27 24.23
C PRO A 159 -8.88 -13.23 24.19
N VAL A 160 -9.49 -14.35 23.86
CA VAL A 160 -10.93 -14.53 23.80
C VAL A 160 -11.36 -15.45 24.93
N ARG A 161 -12.52 -15.17 25.54
CA ARG A 161 -13.16 -16.08 26.48
C ARG A 161 -14.28 -16.81 25.77
N LEU A 162 -14.17 -18.13 25.76
CA LEU A 162 -15.21 -19.01 25.25
C LEU A 162 -16.08 -19.46 26.42
N TYR A 163 -17.37 -19.38 26.23
CA TYR A 163 -18.37 -19.87 27.21
C TYR A 163 -19.12 -21.04 26.57
N ILE A 164 -19.06 -22.19 27.19
CA ILE A 164 -19.84 -23.36 26.80
C ILE A 164 -20.55 -23.85 28.07
N GLY A 165 -21.84 -23.67 28.13
CA GLY A 165 -22.61 -23.83 29.39
C GLY A 165 -22.09 -22.88 30.46
N ASP A 166 -21.81 -23.42 31.67
CA ASP A 166 -21.33 -22.65 32.83
C ASP A 166 -19.78 -22.58 32.89
N THR A 167 -19.09 -23.16 31.92
CA THR A 167 -17.64 -23.22 31.91
C THR A 167 -17.05 -22.19 30.96
N GLN A 168 -15.95 -21.54 31.39
CA GLN A 168 -15.25 -20.56 30.56
C GLN A 168 -13.81 -21.00 30.31
N TRP A 169 -13.33 -20.79 29.08
CA TRP A 169 -11.94 -21.01 28.68
C TRP A 169 -11.34 -19.75 28.10
N ARG A 170 -10.06 -19.53 28.35
CA ARG A 170 -9.28 -18.49 27.68
C ARG A 170 -8.47 -19.13 26.55
N VAL A 171 -8.71 -18.67 25.34
CA VAL A 171 -7.95 -19.08 24.15
C VAL A 171 -7.39 -17.85 23.45
N MET A 172 -6.24 -18.02 22.78
CA MET A 172 -5.72 -16.98 21.89
C MET A 172 -6.36 -17.17 20.54
N ALA A 173 -7.14 -16.18 20.11
CA ALA A 173 -7.82 -16.18 18.81
C ALA A 173 -7.11 -15.25 17.82
N LEU A 174 -7.04 -15.66 16.58
CA LEU A 174 -6.63 -14.82 15.47
C LEU A 174 -7.86 -14.02 15.00
N ARG A 175 -7.76 -12.71 15.05
CA ARG A 175 -8.80 -11.82 14.53
C ARG A 175 -8.67 -11.73 13.00
N ASP A 176 -9.43 -12.51 12.27
CA ASP A 176 -9.46 -12.48 10.82
C ASP A 176 -10.49 -11.45 10.33
N THR A 177 -10.00 -10.28 9.90
CA THR A 177 -10.84 -9.22 9.32
C THR A 177 -11.34 -9.56 7.91
N GLY A 178 -10.82 -10.62 7.28
CA GLY A 178 -11.23 -11.14 6.00
C GLY A 178 -12.30 -12.22 6.08
N ASN A 179 -12.58 -12.75 7.26
CA ASN A 179 -13.60 -13.78 7.45
C ASN A 179 -15.00 -13.25 7.11
N ARG A 180 -15.60 -13.84 6.07
CA ARG A 180 -16.97 -13.54 5.62
C ARG A 180 -17.92 -14.72 5.85
N LEU A 181 -17.48 -15.72 6.61
CA LEU A 181 -18.29 -16.87 6.91
C LEU A 181 -19.47 -16.47 7.79
N GLN A 182 -20.66 -16.79 7.33
CA GLN A 182 -21.92 -16.54 8.03
C GLN A 182 -22.73 -17.81 8.11
N ASP A 183 -23.42 -17.97 9.21
CA ASP A 183 -24.43 -19.02 9.35
C ASP A 183 -25.53 -18.80 8.31
N PRO A 184 -25.82 -19.78 7.43
CA PRO A 184 -26.82 -19.65 6.38
C PRO A 184 -28.25 -19.45 6.88
N TRP A 185 -28.55 -19.84 8.12
CA TRP A 185 -29.89 -19.72 8.69
C TRP A 185 -30.07 -18.48 9.55
N LEU A 186 -29.08 -18.18 10.39
CA LEU A 186 -29.15 -17.07 11.35
C LEU A 186 -28.47 -15.80 10.85
N HIS A 187 -27.73 -15.84 9.73
CA HIS A 187 -26.92 -14.74 9.19
C HIS A 187 -25.95 -14.11 10.20
N ARG A 188 -25.50 -14.92 11.18
CA ARG A 188 -24.52 -14.48 12.17
C ARG A 188 -23.11 -14.82 11.72
N PRO A 189 -22.10 -13.99 12.08
CA PRO A 189 -20.71 -14.30 11.77
C PRO A 189 -20.29 -15.58 12.51
N VAL A 190 -19.53 -16.43 11.81
CA VAL A 190 -19.03 -17.71 12.33
C VAL A 190 -17.55 -17.58 12.63
N SER A 191 -17.13 -18.09 13.78
CA SER A 191 -15.74 -18.23 14.18
C SER A 191 -15.28 -19.66 13.96
N ILE A 192 -14.09 -19.84 13.41
CA ILE A 192 -13.47 -21.16 13.23
C ILE A 192 -12.60 -21.43 14.44
N LEU A 193 -12.78 -22.58 15.06
CA LEU A 193 -11.99 -23.02 16.21
C LEU A 193 -11.27 -24.31 15.83
N GLU A 194 -9.95 -24.34 16.09
CA GLU A 194 -9.16 -25.55 15.92
C GLU A 194 -9.46 -26.53 17.07
N GLU A 195 -9.64 -27.80 16.76
CA GLU A 195 -10.00 -28.83 17.73
C GLU A 195 -8.99 -28.90 18.89
N GLY A 196 -7.70 -28.81 18.58
CA GLY A 196 -6.62 -28.80 19.59
C GLY A 196 -6.57 -27.57 20.51
N ALA A 197 -7.35 -26.52 20.22
CA ALA A 197 -7.45 -25.33 21.06
C ALA A 197 -8.40 -25.51 22.28
N LEU A 198 -9.17 -26.57 22.28
CA LEU A 198 -10.07 -26.94 23.39
C LEU A 198 -9.45 -28.04 24.25
N PRO A 199 -9.69 -28.03 25.56
CA PRO A 199 -9.22 -29.06 26.48
C PRO A 199 -10.05 -30.35 26.42
N PHE A 200 -10.97 -30.49 25.48
CA PHE A 200 -11.85 -31.65 25.26
C PHE A 200 -12.04 -31.88 23.74
N SER A 201 -12.34 -33.11 23.37
CA SER A 201 -12.64 -33.44 21.96
C SER A 201 -14.08 -33.06 21.58
N VAL A 202 -14.30 -32.88 20.29
CA VAL A 202 -15.66 -32.63 19.74
C VAL A 202 -16.58 -33.83 20.06
N GLU A 203 -16.04 -35.05 20.10
CA GLU A 203 -16.78 -36.27 20.42
C GLU A 203 -17.25 -36.27 21.89
N GLU A 204 -16.45 -35.75 22.81
CA GLU A 204 -16.87 -35.58 24.21
C GLU A 204 -17.97 -34.55 24.38
N LEU A 205 -17.97 -33.48 23.56
CA LEU A 205 -19.05 -32.49 23.49
C LEU A 205 -20.35 -33.09 22.96
N LEU A 206 -20.27 -33.95 21.94
CA LEU A 206 -21.41 -34.62 21.32
C LEU A 206 -21.96 -35.76 22.20
N GLY A 207 -21.08 -36.42 22.95
CA GLY A 207 -21.43 -37.60 23.76
C GLY A 207 -22.02 -37.31 25.16
N LYS A 208 -21.75 -36.13 25.72
CA LYS A 208 -22.32 -35.72 27.00
C LYS A 208 -23.62 -34.99 26.78
N SER A 209 -24.56 -35.18 27.68
CA SER A 209 -25.90 -34.54 27.82
C SER A 209 -26.03 -33.05 27.46
N LEU A 210 -24.93 -32.39 27.10
CA LEU A 210 -24.90 -31.06 26.52
C LEU A 210 -25.52 -31.01 25.10
N ALA A 211 -25.59 -32.14 24.42
CA ALA A 211 -26.18 -32.24 23.07
C ALA A 211 -27.68 -31.92 23.04
N GLU A 212 -28.40 -32.10 24.14
CA GLU A 212 -29.81 -31.73 24.25
C GLU A 212 -30.05 -30.23 24.40
N THR A 213 -29.08 -29.50 24.94
CA THR A 213 -29.16 -28.06 25.18
C THR A 213 -28.52 -27.24 24.04
N LEU A 214 -27.60 -27.83 23.30
CA LEU A 214 -26.88 -27.17 22.18
C LEU A 214 -27.49 -27.66 20.86
N LYS A 215 -28.11 -26.77 20.11
CA LYS A 215 -28.56 -27.05 18.73
C LYS A 215 -27.36 -26.98 17.81
N PHE A 216 -26.83 -28.15 17.41
CA PHE A 216 -25.79 -28.25 16.41
C PHE A 216 -26.40 -28.25 15.00
N HIS A 217 -25.82 -27.49 14.10
CA HIS A 217 -26.11 -27.59 12.69
C HIS A 217 -24.80 -27.45 11.87
N MET A 218 -24.74 -28.15 10.77
CA MET A 218 -23.58 -28.15 9.91
C MET A 218 -23.57 -26.90 9.01
N ILE A 219 -22.46 -26.19 9.00
CA ILE A 219 -22.24 -25.04 8.12
C ILE A 219 -21.23 -25.47 7.06
N PRO A 220 -21.67 -25.63 5.79
CA PRO A 220 -20.76 -25.95 4.72
C PRO A 220 -19.82 -24.77 4.45
N TYR A 221 -18.53 -25.01 4.41
CA TYR A 221 -17.54 -24.02 4.02
C TYR A 221 -16.51 -24.64 3.08
N SER A 222 -15.96 -23.83 2.18
CA SER A 222 -14.84 -24.21 1.34
C SER A 222 -13.62 -23.35 1.67
N SER A 223 -12.47 -23.98 1.89
CA SER A 223 -11.19 -23.28 2.05
C SER A 223 -10.41 -23.27 0.73
N VAL A 224 -9.67 -22.20 0.50
CA VAL A 224 -8.77 -22.10 -0.66
C VAL A 224 -7.64 -23.10 -0.46
N GLY A 225 -7.67 -24.22 -1.19
CA GLY A 225 -6.64 -25.27 -1.13
C GLY A 225 -7.13 -26.69 -0.80
N CYS A 226 -8.39 -26.86 -0.38
CA CYS A 226 -9.01 -28.19 -0.27
C CYS A 226 -10.27 -28.21 -1.17
N PRO A 227 -10.23 -28.84 -2.35
CA PRO A 227 -11.44 -29.15 -3.07
C PRO A 227 -12.24 -30.19 -2.27
N SER A 228 -13.49 -29.86 -1.99
CA SER A 228 -14.51 -30.75 -1.39
C SER A 228 -14.78 -31.96 -2.24
#